data_bff0bd49aaedc4ee97106d428a7673e9
#
_entry.id   bff0bd49aaedc4ee97106d428a7673e9
#
_cell.length_a   1.000
_cell.length_b   1.000
_cell.length_c   1.000
_cell.angle_alpha   90.00
_cell.angle_beta   90.00
_cell.angle_gamma   90.00
#
_symmetry.space_group_name_H-M   'P 1'
#
loop_
_entity.id
_entity.type
_entity.pdbx_description
1 polymer ?
#
loop_
_entity_poly.entity_id
_entity_poly.type
_entity_poly.pdbx_seq_one_letter_code
_entity_poly.pdbx_strand_id
1 'polypeptide(L)'
;MRHRRKGRVLGRNSSHRKALFANMVSAIFLTERETTELEPNAPKVPGRIITTLEKAKEIRPMVEKCITIAVKGLAKEAGAAEFATTAERGSKEWKEWRKSDIWRKWADARSPGITARRRVYAMIRDKQAVEVLFNSIAPRFTTREGGYTRIMRLAKPRLGDNGTRAILEFVGKNDRVTKKATKPAFEVAAT
;
A
#
# COMPACT_ATOMS: atom_id res chain seq x y z
N MET A 1 -12.07 -22.89 -20.24
CA MET A 1 -12.14 -22.19 -18.94
C MET A 1 -11.81 -20.73 -19.12
N ARG A 2 -12.55 -19.81 -18.49
CA ARG A 2 -12.24 -18.36 -18.55
C ARG A 2 -11.12 -18.00 -17.59
N HIS A 3 -9.91 -17.89 -18.09
CA HIS A 3 -8.78 -17.33 -17.34
C HIS A 3 -8.86 -15.80 -17.28
N ARG A 4 -8.27 -15.15 -16.25
CA ARG A 4 -8.19 -13.69 -16.09
C ARG A 4 -9.55 -12.95 -16.07
N ARG A 5 -10.58 -13.51 -15.47
CA ARG A 5 -11.88 -12.84 -15.35
C ARG A 5 -11.74 -11.51 -14.60
N LYS A 6 -12.01 -10.40 -15.29
CA LYS A 6 -12.00 -9.02 -14.79
C LYS A 6 -13.37 -8.38 -14.96
N GLY A 7 -13.61 -7.27 -14.24
CA GLY A 7 -14.82 -6.47 -14.40
C GLY A 7 -16.06 -7.10 -13.79
N ARG A 8 -15.93 -7.79 -12.66
CA ARG A 8 -17.08 -8.35 -11.96
C ARG A 8 -18.04 -7.26 -11.53
N VAL A 9 -19.32 -7.46 -11.78
CA VAL A 9 -20.40 -6.52 -11.42
C VAL A 9 -20.62 -6.47 -9.90
N LEU A 10 -20.39 -7.58 -9.19
CA LEU A 10 -20.52 -7.72 -7.73
C LEU A 10 -21.92 -7.34 -7.20
N GLY A 11 -22.97 -7.53 -8.04
CA GLY A 11 -24.35 -7.15 -7.67
C GLY A 11 -24.54 -5.63 -7.46
N ARG A 12 -23.76 -4.77 -8.13
CA ARG A 12 -23.74 -3.32 -7.90
C ARG A 12 -23.75 -2.52 -9.18
N ASN A 13 -24.37 -1.34 -9.15
CA ASN A 13 -24.22 -0.36 -10.22
C ASN A 13 -22.78 0.20 -10.28
N SER A 14 -22.46 0.93 -11.34
CA SER A 14 -21.10 1.44 -11.59
C SER A 14 -20.58 2.34 -10.47
N SER A 15 -21.40 3.28 -9.99
CA SER A 15 -20.99 4.24 -8.94
C SER A 15 -20.76 3.56 -7.60
N HIS A 16 -21.66 2.69 -7.16
CA HIS A 16 -21.52 1.90 -5.94
C HIS A 16 -20.30 0.97 -5.99
N ARG A 17 -20.00 0.36 -7.15
CA ARG A 17 -18.82 -0.49 -7.33
C ARG A 17 -17.52 0.31 -7.22
N LYS A 18 -17.45 1.52 -7.83
CA LYS A 18 -16.29 2.41 -7.69
C LYS A 18 -16.06 2.83 -6.24
N ALA A 19 -17.13 3.20 -5.51
CA ALA A 19 -17.07 3.54 -4.10
C ALA A 19 -16.62 2.34 -3.24
N LEU A 20 -17.15 1.14 -3.49
CA LEU A 20 -16.69 -0.08 -2.82
C LEU A 20 -15.19 -0.30 -2.99
N PHE A 21 -14.66 -0.13 -4.20
CA PHE A 21 -13.24 -0.33 -4.46
C PHE A 21 -12.39 0.71 -3.74
N ALA A 22 -12.76 1.98 -3.81
CA ALA A 22 -12.08 3.05 -3.08
C ALA A 22 -12.04 2.75 -1.58
N ASN A 23 -13.18 2.47 -0.95
CA ASN A 23 -13.28 2.17 0.47
C ASN A 23 -12.46 0.95 0.89
N MET A 24 -12.46 -0.13 0.10
CA MET A 24 -11.68 -1.33 0.42
C MET A 24 -10.18 -1.11 0.26
N VAL A 25 -9.74 -0.27 -0.69
CA VAL A 25 -8.34 0.10 -0.85
C VAL A 25 -7.90 1.02 0.29
N SER A 26 -8.73 2.00 0.68
CA SER A 26 -8.46 2.80 1.88
C SER A 26 -8.38 1.92 3.14
N ALA A 27 -9.31 0.98 3.30
CA ALA A 27 -9.35 0.10 4.45
C ALA A 27 -8.05 -0.71 4.61
N ILE A 28 -7.48 -1.28 3.53
CA ILE A 28 -6.22 -2.03 3.64
C ILE A 28 -5.03 -1.12 3.97
N PHE A 29 -4.97 0.11 3.45
CA PHE A 29 -3.92 1.06 3.81
C PHE A 29 -4.04 1.51 5.26
N LEU A 30 -5.25 1.81 5.73
CA LEU A 30 -5.50 2.22 7.11
C LEU A 30 -5.23 1.13 8.15
N THR A 31 -5.09 -0.14 7.76
CA THR A 31 -4.64 -1.18 8.69
C THR A 31 -3.20 -0.98 9.17
N GLU A 32 -2.42 -0.15 8.49
CA GLU A 32 -1.03 0.18 8.84
C GLU A 32 -0.91 1.52 9.57
N ARG A 33 -2.04 2.19 9.88
CA ARG A 33 -2.00 3.43 10.66
C ARG A 33 -1.52 3.16 12.08
N GLU A 34 -0.89 4.15 12.67
CA GLU A 34 -0.60 4.13 14.09
C GLU A 34 -1.91 4.16 14.88
N THR A 35 -2.10 3.22 15.77
CA THR A 35 -3.30 3.08 16.60
C THR A 35 -2.89 2.94 18.05
N THR A 36 -3.70 3.50 18.94
CA THR A 36 -3.58 3.27 20.39
C THR A 36 -4.36 2.02 20.79
N GLU A 37 -3.94 1.33 21.83
CA GLU A 37 -4.59 0.11 22.33
C GLU A 37 -6.07 0.32 22.71
N LEU A 38 -6.43 1.55 23.07
CA LEU A 38 -7.79 1.93 23.46
C LEU A 38 -8.74 2.22 22.28
N GLU A 39 -8.24 2.21 21.04
CA GLU A 39 -9.04 2.53 19.87
C GLU A 39 -9.96 1.35 19.49
N PRO A 40 -11.31 1.51 19.57
CA PRO A 40 -12.25 0.39 19.35
C PRO A 40 -12.19 -0.18 17.92
N ASN A 41 -11.71 0.61 16.95
CA ASN A 41 -11.56 0.22 15.55
C ASN A 41 -10.11 -0.09 15.15
N ALA A 42 -9.24 -0.39 16.13
CA ALA A 42 -7.87 -0.78 15.83
C ALA A 42 -7.84 -2.07 14.98
N PRO A 43 -6.99 -2.13 13.94
CA PRO A 43 -6.86 -3.32 13.13
C PRO A 43 -6.23 -4.45 13.94
N LYS A 44 -6.90 -5.59 14.03
CA LYS A 44 -6.39 -6.79 14.76
C LYS A 44 -5.05 -7.28 14.21
N VAL A 45 -4.85 -7.16 12.92
CA VAL A 45 -3.59 -7.52 12.25
C VAL A 45 -3.29 -6.50 11.17
N PRO A 46 -2.16 -5.76 11.30
CA PRO A 46 -1.75 -4.79 10.31
C PRO A 46 -1.45 -5.42 8.94
N GLY A 47 -1.67 -4.67 7.88
CA GLY A 47 -1.32 -5.06 6.52
C GLY A 47 -2.24 -6.07 5.86
N ARG A 48 -3.42 -6.39 6.44
CA ARG A 48 -4.37 -7.32 5.83
C ARG A 48 -5.84 -7.01 6.10
N ILE A 49 -6.69 -7.39 5.15
CA ILE A 49 -8.15 -7.36 5.29
C ILE A 49 -8.73 -8.72 4.93
N ILE A 50 -9.87 -9.07 5.54
CA ILE A 50 -10.64 -10.28 5.23
C ILE A 50 -11.87 -9.87 4.43
N THR A 51 -12.07 -10.48 3.26
CA THR A 51 -13.19 -10.20 2.37
C THR A 51 -13.58 -11.44 1.56
N THR A 52 -14.52 -11.32 0.61
CA THR A 52 -14.80 -12.41 -0.33
C THR A 52 -13.71 -12.48 -1.41
N LEU A 53 -13.46 -13.68 -1.93
CA LEU A 53 -12.44 -13.95 -2.93
C LEU A 53 -12.61 -13.09 -4.18
N GLU A 54 -13.85 -12.91 -4.63
CA GLU A 54 -14.19 -12.11 -5.80
C GLU A 54 -13.84 -10.63 -5.62
N LYS A 55 -14.17 -10.07 -4.46
CA LYS A 55 -13.80 -8.69 -4.11
C LYS A 55 -12.29 -8.53 -4.02
N ALA A 56 -11.60 -9.44 -3.32
CA ALA A 56 -10.14 -9.41 -3.21
C ALA A 56 -9.45 -9.40 -4.59
N LYS A 57 -9.94 -10.25 -5.52
CA LYS A 57 -9.41 -10.32 -6.90
C LYS A 57 -9.64 -9.03 -7.70
N GLU A 58 -10.76 -8.34 -7.50
CA GLU A 58 -11.07 -7.10 -8.23
C GLU A 58 -10.33 -5.88 -7.67
N ILE A 59 -10.12 -5.80 -6.35
CA ILE A 59 -9.43 -4.64 -5.76
C ILE A 59 -7.90 -4.75 -5.83
N ARG A 60 -7.34 -5.97 -5.89
CA ARG A 60 -5.89 -6.20 -5.95
C ARG A 60 -5.17 -5.32 -6.98
N PRO A 61 -5.61 -5.23 -8.25
CA PRO A 61 -4.94 -4.40 -9.25
C PRO A 61 -4.93 -2.91 -8.87
N MET A 62 -5.98 -2.42 -8.20
CA MET A 62 -6.07 -1.03 -7.76
C MET A 62 -5.11 -0.75 -6.61
N VAL A 63 -5.02 -1.66 -5.62
CA VAL A 63 -4.05 -1.57 -4.52
C VAL A 63 -2.62 -1.54 -5.07
N GLU A 64 -2.28 -2.47 -5.95
CA GLU A 64 -0.94 -2.55 -6.55
C GLU A 64 -0.61 -1.33 -7.40
N LYS A 65 -1.58 -0.78 -8.12
CA LYS A 65 -1.41 0.47 -8.88
C LYS A 65 -1.11 1.66 -7.96
N CYS A 66 -1.81 1.78 -6.83
CA CYS A 66 -1.57 2.85 -5.85
C CYS A 66 -0.15 2.76 -5.28
N ILE A 67 0.31 1.56 -4.92
CA ILE A 67 1.66 1.33 -4.41
C ILE A 67 2.71 1.68 -5.47
N THR A 68 2.53 1.23 -6.72
CA THR A 68 3.45 1.56 -7.82
C THR A 68 3.55 3.08 -8.05
N ILE A 69 2.43 3.81 -8.01
CA ILE A 69 2.43 5.27 -8.15
C ILE A 69 3.18 5.91 -6.98
N ALA A 70 2.98 5.44 -5.76
CA ALA A 70 3.62 5.96 -4.57
C ALA A 70 5.14 5.72 -4.59
N VAL A 71 5.59 4.50 -4.87
CA VAL A 71 7.01 4.13 -4.97
C VAL A 71 7.73 4.98 -6.04
N LYS A 72 7.15 5.08 -7.24
CA LYS A 72 7.69 5.92 -8.31
C LYS A 72 7.68 7.41 -7.96
N GLY A 73 6.67 7.88 -7.20
CA GLY A 73 6.59 9.25 -6.72
C GLY A 73 7.69 9.58 -5.73
N LEU A 74 7.92 8.70 -4.75
CA LEU A 74 8.98 8.85 -3.75
C LEU A 74 10.38 8.82 -4.38
N ALA A 75 10.63 7.92 -5.31
CA ALA A 75 11.91 7.85 -6.01
C ALA A 75 12.24 9.14 -6.76
N LYS A 76 11.24 9.78 -7.37
CA LYS A 76 11.41 11.06 -8.08
C LYS A 76 11.54 12.25 -7.12
N GLU A 77 10.92 12.18 -5.94
CA GLU A 77 10.95 13.22 -4.92
C GLU A 77 12.27 13.22 -4.12
N ALA A 78 13.04 12.12 -4.16
CA ALA A 78 14.25 11.95 -3.35
C ALA A 78 15.28 13.08 -3.52
N GLY A 79 15.48 13.59 -4.74
CA GLY A 79 16.38 14.71 -5.01
C GLY A 79 15.93 16.06 -4.44
N ALA A 80 14.70 16.18 -3.95
CA ALA A 80 14.21 17.41 -3.35
C ALA A 80 14.86 17.71 -1.99
N ALA A 81 15.40 16.71 -1.31
CA ALA A 81 16.04 16.87 0.00
C ALA A 81 17.28 17.79 -0.06
N GLU A 82 18.00 17.79 -1.18
CA GLU A 82 19.21 18.62 -1.38
C GLU A 82 18.91 20.12 -1.35
N PHE A 83 17.70 20.52 -1.75
CA PHE A 83 17.27 21.92 -1.83
C PHE A 83 16.38 22.34 -0.66
N ALA A 84 16.11 21.43 0.29
CA ALA A 84 15.25 21.71 1.43
C ALA A 84 15.95 22.63 2.43
N THR A 85 15.17 23.48 3.13
CA THR A 85 15.65 24.26 4.27
C THR A 85 15.27 23.60 5.58
N THR A 86 16.11 23.77 6.59
CA THR A 86 15.85 23.37 7.98
C THR A 86 15.23 24.52 8.79
N ALA A 87 15.15 25.72 8.21
CA ALA A 87 14.60 26.91 8.89
C ALA A 87 13.12 26.74 9.23
N GLU A 88 12.73 27.19 10.43
CA GLU A 88 11.36 27.14 10.90
C GLU A 88 10.44 27.98 10.01
N ARG A 89 9.25 27.43 9.73
CA ARG A 89 8.26 28.07 8.86
C ARG A 89 7.82 29.44 9.42
N GLY A 90 8.05 30.50 8.65
CA GLY A 90 7.72 31.87 9.02
C GLY A 90 8.91 32.68 9.55
N SER A 91 10.06 32.06 9.84
CA SER A 91 11.29 32.76 10.22
C SER A 91 11.80 33.68 9.10
N LYS A 92 12.75 34.56 9.40
CA LYS A 92 13.38 35.44 8.41
C LYS A 92 14.12 34.61 7.35
N GLU A 93 14.92 33.62 7.79
CA GLU A 93 15.66 32.69 6.94
C GLU A 93 14.76 31.90 6.00
N TRP A 94 13.62 31.40 6.51
CA TRP A 94 12.64 30.71 5.68
C TRP A 94 12.03 31.61 4.60
N LYS A 95 11.75 32.88 4.93
CA LYS A 95 11.20 33.86 3.97
C LYS A 95 12.20 34.21 2.87
N GLU A 96 13.50 34.31 3.22
CA GLU A 96 14.60 34.54 2.28
C GLU A 96 14.78 33.32 1.36
N TRP A 97 14.86 32.10 1.95
CA TRP A 97 14.90 30.86 1.18
C TRP A 97 13.73 30.75 0.20
N ARG A 98 12.51 31.09 0.63
CA ARG A 98 11.31 31.02 -0.23
C ARG A 98 11.36 31.99 -1.41
N LYS A 99 12.09 33.07 -1.33
CA LYS A 99 12.30 34.03 -2.42
C LYS A 99 13.44 33.63 -3.36
N SER A 100 14.29 32.71 -2.94
CA SER A 100 15.48 32.28 -3.67
C SER A 100 15.18 31.32 -4.83
N ASP A 101 16.12 31.18 -5.77
CA ASP A 101 16.05 30.18 -6.83
C ASP A 101 16.17 28.74 -6.30
N ILE A 102 16.75 28.57 -5.10
CA ILE A 102 16.83 27.26 -4.42
C ILE A 102 15.42 26.74 -4.11
N TRP A 103 14.52 27.60 -3.67
CA TRP A 103 13.12 27.22 -3.44
C TRP A 103 12.43 26.76 -4.72
N ARG A 104 12.71 27.40 -5.87
CA ARG A 104 12.14 26.96 -7.17
C ARG A 104 12.63 25.55 -7.52
N LYS A 105 13.93 25.30 -7.39
CA LYS A 105 14.52 23.96 -7.61
C LYS A 105 13.91 22.93 -6.68
N TRP A 106 13.73 23.27 -5.40
CA TRP A 106 13.06 22.41 -4.44
C TRP A 106 11.61 22.11 -4.82
N ALA A 107 10.85 23.13 -5.22
CA ALA A 107 9.46 22.96 -5.62
C ALA A 107 9.32 22.08 -6.87
N ASP A 108 10.18 22.26 -7.85
CA ASP A 108 10.20 21.45 -9.08
C ASP A 108 10.58 19.99 -8.77
N ALA A 109 11.61 19.77 -7.96
CA ALA A 109 12.03 18.44 -7.54
C ALA A 109 10.95 17.72 -6.71
N ARG A 110 10.17 18.44 -5.90
CA ARG A 110 9.07 17.89 -5.10
C ARG A 110 7.77 17.68 -5.88
N SER A 111 7.57 18.38 -6.96
CA SER A 111 6.34 18.35 -7.76
C SER A 111 5.88 16.95 -8.19
N PRO A 112 6.77 16.01 -8.61
CA PRO A 112 6.38 14.66 -8.97
C PRO A 112 5.77 13.86 -7.80
N GLY A 113 6.30 14.03 -6.58
CA GLY A 113 5.78 13.39 -5.38
C GLY A 113 4.38 13.91 -5.02
N ILE A 114 4.17 15.24 -5.09
CA ILE A 114 2.86 15.87 -4.89
C ILE A 114 1.85 15.37 -5.94
N THR A 115 2.28 15.29 -7.19
CA THR A 115 1.44 14.79 -8.28
C THR A 115 1.05 13.32 -8.05
N ALA A 116 1.98 12.49 -7.58
CA ALA A 116 1.71 11.10 -7.22
C ALA A 116 0.67 10.99 -6.09
N ARG A 117 0.80 11.79 -5.02
CA ARG A 117 -0.17 11.86 -3.92
C ARG A 117 -1.56 12.27 -4.41
N ARG A 118 -1.67 13.31 -5.23
CA ARG A 118 -2.93 13.78 -5.82
C ARG A 118 -3.57 12.70 -6.69
N ARG A 119 -2.77 11.97 -7.46
CA ARG A 119 -3.23 10.90 -8.34
C ARG A 119 -3.79 9.71 -7.57
N VAL A 120 -3.14 9.31 -6.48
CA VAL A 120 -3.66 8.28 -5.58
C VAL A 120 -4.91 8.76 -4.87
N TYR A 121 -4.91 10.01 -4.36
CA TYR A 121 -6.10 10.60 -3.72
C TYR A 121 -7.33 10.63 -4.64
N ALA A 122 -7.16 10.94 -5.91
CA ALA A 122 -8.26 10.90 -6.89
C ALA A 122 -8.88 9.50 -7.04
N MET A 123 -8.11 8.42 -6.79
CA MET A 123 -8.60 7.04 -6.86
C MET A 123 -9.30 6.58 -5.58
N ILE A 124 -8.77 6.93 -4.40
CA ILE A 124 -9.25 6.41 -3.11
C ILE A 124 -10.04 7.42 -2.28
N ARG A 125 -9.85 8.72 -2.52
CA ARG A 125 -10.57 9.85 -1.88
C ARG A 125 -10.44 9.90 -0.34
N ASP A 126 -9.39 9.33 0.20
CA ASP A 126 -9.10 9.29 1.63
C ASP A 126 -7.68 9.83 1.87
N LYS A 127 -7.57 10.95 2.61
CA LYS A 127 -6.29 11.63 2.86
C LYS A 127 -5.40 10.82 3.80
N GLN A 128 -5.98 10.26 4.87
CA GLN A 128 -5.24 9.47 5.85
C GLN A 128 -4.66 8.20 5.22
N ALA A 129 -5.44 7.50 4.39
CA ALA A 129 -4.97 6.33 3.66
C ALA A 129 -3.82 6.68 2.69
N VAL A 130 -3.85 7.85 2.05
CA VAL A 130 -2.75 8.34 1.20
C VAL A 130 -1.50 8.61 2.05
N GLU A 131 -1.65 9.23 3.20
CA GLU A 131 -0.53 9.52 4.10
C GLU A 131 0.13 8.24 4.59
N VAL A 132 -0.63 7.28 5.09
CA VAL A 132 -0.12 5.95 5.50
C VAL A 132 0.57 5.23 4.33
N LEU A 133 -0.01 5.30 3.12
CA LEU A 133 0.59 4.70 1.94
C LEU A 133 1.99 5.26 1.66
N PHE A 134 2.15 6.58 1.67
CA PHE A 134 3.43 7.22 1.32
C PHE A 134 4.46 7.15 2.45
N ASN A 135 4.03 7.21 3.72
CA ASN A 135 4.94 7.24 4.87
C ASN A 135 5.35 5.83 5.34
N SER A 136 4.42 4.86 5.33
CA SER A 136 4.66 3.54 5.93
C SER A 136 4.77 2.42 4.90
N ILE A 137 3.91 2.38 3.88
CA ILE A 137 3.80 1.24 2.97
C ILE A 137 4.78 1.34 1.81
N ALA A 138 4.81 2.46 1.09
CA ALA A 138 5.62 2.61 -0.13
C ALA A 138 7.13 2.47 0.12
N PRO A 139 7.72 2.98 1.22
CA PRO A 139 9.15 2.80 1.49
C PRO A 139 9.60 1.34 1.58
N ARG A 140 8.72 0.44 2.02
CA ARG A 140 9.03 -1.01 2.10
C ARG A 140 9.16 -1.70 0.75
N PHE A 141 8.58 -1.09 -0.29
CA PHE A 141 8.49 -1.69 -1.62
C PHE A 141 9.39 -1.02 -2.66
N THR A 142 10.32 -0.17 -2.25
CA THR A 142 11.24 0.56 -3.15
C THR A 142 12.08 -0.38 -4.03
N THR A 143 12.49 -1.52 -3.48
CA THR A 143 13.32 -2.53 -4.17
C THR A 143 12.51 -3.56 -4.96
N ARG A 144 11.18 -3.48 -4.91
CA ARG A 144 10.30 -4.48 -5.50
C ARG A 144 9.51 -3.91 -6.68
N GLU A 145 9.59 -4.52 -7.84
CA GLU A 145 8.96 -4.02 -9.07
C GLU A 145 7.48 -4.36 -9.24
N GLY A 146 6.88 -5.16 -8.32
CA GLY A 146 5.47 -5.53 -8.39
C GLY A 146 5.12 -6.70 -7.49
N GLY A 147 3.85 -7.15 -7.55
CA GLY A 147 3.38 -8.26 -6.72
C GLY A 147 3.42 -7.93 -5.24
N TYR A 148 3.01 -6.72 -4.87
CA TYR A 148 3.04 -6.21 -3.50
C TYR A 148 2.03 -6.89 -2.57
N THR A 149 1.03 -7.56 -3.16
CA THR A 149 -0.07 -8.17 -2.41
C THR A 149 -0.26 -9.64 -2.76
N ARG A 150 -0.74 -10.41 -1.80
CA ARG A 150 -1.18 -11.80 -2.02
C ARG A 150 -2.59 -12.02 -1.52
N ILE A 151 -3.27 -13.02 -2.09
CA ILE A 151 -4.61 -13.43 -1.72
C ILE A 151 -4.53 -14.86 -1.21
N MET A 152 -4.95 -15.07 0.04
CA MET A 152 -5.06 -16.39 0.66
C MET A 152 -6.52 -16.74 0.89
N ARG A 153 -6.93 -17.95 0.51
CA ARG A 153 -8.30 -18.45 0.78
C ARG A 153 -8.41 -18.93 2.21
N LEU A 154 -9.51 -18.64 2.86
CA LEU A 154 -9.86 -19.21 4.16
C LEU A 154 -10.65 -20.50 3.96
N ALA A 155 -10.36 -21.50 4.79
CA ALA A 155 -11.04 -22.79 4.75
C ALA A 155 -12.53 -22.66 5.12
N LYS A 156 -12.86 -21.84 6.13
CA LYS A 156 -14.26 -21.63 6.54
C LYS A 156 -14.94 -20.59 5.67
N PRO A 157 -16.03 -20.93 4.96
CA PRO A 157 -16.81 -19.98 4.18
C PRO A 157 -17.57 -19.01 5.10
N ARG A 158 -18.26 -18.04 4.50
CA ARG A 158 -19.11 -17.10 5.23
C ARG A 158 -20.45 -17.78 5.57
N LEU A 159 -20.88 -17.63 6.84
CA LEU A 159 -22.20 -18.08 7.26
C LEU A 159 -23.29 -17.35 6.45
N GLY A 160 -24.36 -18.05 6.13
CA GLY A 160 -25.53 -17.56 5.41
C GLY A 160 -25.47 -17.82 3.91
N ASP A 161 -24.46 -17.33 3.18
CA ASP A 161 -24.37 -17.47 1.72
C ASP A 161 -23.27 -18.42 1.22
N ASN A 162 -22.59 -19.11 2.13
CA ASN A 162 -21.47 -20.01 1.82
C ASN A 162 -20.37 -19.38 0.91
N GLY A 163 -20.27 -18.06 0.91
CA GLY A 163 -19.31 -17.31 0.09
C GLY A 163 -17.85 -17.57 0.50
N THR A 164 -16.99 -17.89 -0.46
CA THR A 164 -15.56 -18.11 -0.22
C THR A 164 -14.91 -16.84 0.35
N ARG A 165 -14.34 -16.94 1.56
CA ARG A 165 -13.60 -15.85 2.20
C ARG A 165 -12.14 -15.88 1.79
N ALA A 166 -11.53 -14.72 1.70
CA ALA A 166 -10.11 -14.58 1.41
C ALA A 166 -9.49 -13.43 2.21
N ILE A 167 -8.21 -13.58 2.50
CA ILE A 167 -7.35 -12.54 3.06
C ILE A 167 -6.64 -11.89 1.89
N LEU A 168 -6.70 -10.56 1.81
CA LEU A 168 -5.81 -9.76 0.98
C LEU A 168 -4.80 -9.11 1.92
N GLU A 169 -3.51 -9.33 1.70
CA GLU A 169 -2.44 -8.80 2.56
C GLU A 169 -1.24 -8.32 1.76
N PHE A 170 -0.41 -7.47 2.40
CA PHE A 170 0.89 -7.07 1.87
C PHE A 170 1.92 -8.17 2.07
N VAL A 171 2.75 -8.38 1.06
CA VAL A 171 3.88 -9.32 1.12
C VAL A 171 5.00 -8.74 2.00
N GLY A 172 5.68 -9.59 2.76
CA GLY A 172 6.85 -9.23 3.55
C GLY A 172 6.58 -8.97 5.03
N LYS A 173 5.35 -8.60 5.44
CA LYS A 173 5.05 -8.28 6.85
C LYS A 173 4.62 -9.51 7.67
N ASN A 174 3.78 -10.35 7.07
CA ASN A 174 3.23 -11.54 7.72
C ASN A 174 3.73 -12.83 7.05
N ASP A 175 4.92 -12.79 6.45
CA ASP A 175 5.46 -13.94 5.75
C ASP A 175 5.91 -15.02 6.73
N ARG A 176 5.53 -16.26 6.43
CA ARG A 176 6.05 -17.42 7.14
C ARG A 176 7.55 -17.55 6.83
N VAL A 177 8.39 -17.44 7.83
CA VAL A 177 9.80 -17.76 7.68
C VAL A 177 9.90 -19.27 7.45
N THR A 178 10.02 -19.68 6.19
CA THR A 178 10.35 -21.07 5.84
C THR A 178 11.81 -21.26 6.16
N LYS A 179 12.10 -21.94 7.29
CA LYS A 179 13.43 -22.51 7.51
C LYS A 179 13.66 -23.50 6.36
N LYS A 180 14.63 -23.21 5.49
CA LYS A 180 15.08 -24.22 4.52
C LYS A 180 15.53 -25.42 5.33
N ALA A 181 14.92 -26.58 5.08
CA ALA A 181 15.39 -27.82 5.68
C ALA A 181 16.85 -28.00 5.26
N THR A 182 17.75 -28.03 6.22
CA THR A 182 19.14 -28.46 5.98
C THR A 182 19.07 -29.90 5.53
N LYS A 183 19.63 -30.19 4.36
CA LYS A 183 19.78 -31.57 3.91
C LYS A 183 20.57 -32.33 5.00
N PRO A 184 20.10 -33.51 5.43
CA PRO A 184 20.87 -34.29 6.38
C PRO A 184 22.26 -34.59 5.75
N ALA A 185 23.31 -34.20 6.45
CA ALA A 185 24.66 -34.59 6.08
C ALA A 185 24.79 -36.08 6.40
N PHE A 186 24.87 -36.92 5.39
CA PHE A 186 25.27 -38.30 5.57
C PHE A 186 26.79 -38.32 5.76
N GLU A 187 27.25 -38.74 6.94
CA GLU A 187 28.66 -39.07 7.14
C GLU A 187 28.98 -40.24 6.23
N VAL A 188 29.83 -40.00 5.23
CA VAL A 188 30.42 -41.07 4.45
C VAL A 188 31.44 -41.73 5.36
N ALA A 189 31.10 -42.92 5.88
CA ALA A 189 32.06 -43.76 6.61
C ALA A 189 33.24 -44.04 5.68
N ALA A 190 34.40 -43.51 6.00
CA ALA A 190 35.64 -43.85 5.33
C ALA A 190 35.97 -45.32 5.62
N THR A 191 35.98 -46.14 4.59
CA THR A 191 36.49 -47.50 4.57
C THR A 191 37.99 -47.46 4.37
#